data_7555675f44721f80e0feada9bca94931
#
_entry.id   7555675f44721f80e0feada9bca94931
#
_cell.length_a   1.000
_cell.length_b   1.000
_cell.length_c   1.000
_cell.angle_alpha   90.00
_cell.angle_beta   90.00
_cell.angle_gamma   90.00
#
_symmetry.space_group_name_H-M   'P 1'
#
loop_
_entity.id
_entity.type
_entity.pdbx_description
1 polymer ?
#
loop_
_entity_poly.entity_id
_entity_poly.type
_entity_poly.pdbx_seq_one_letter_code
_entity_poly.pdbx_strand_id
1 'polypeptide(L)'
;MSQDLVRMTARQLLEHYQDKSLSPVEATKAMLDQIDSRDEHCNAWCLVDRDTTLEYAHASEQRWQRGEPRGQLDGVPVAIKDVFLTPMWPTRKGSKTVDPDTTLHQEAPAVSALTRNGYVPLGKTTTPELGWKGVTDSPLHGATNNPWNPDKTAGGSSGGSGAAVALGQGPLALGTDAGGSIRIPAAFCGVVGLKPTFGEVPHWPVSPFGTLAHPGPMSWTVEDCALMMNVLTEPDTRDCQALPRRDIDYLDNLDAGIRGLKIAYSPTLGYADVDDEVERVVEEAVNKLEELGADVTRKDPGFTDPLAAFSHLFY
;
A
#
# COMPACT_ATOMS: atom_id res chain seq x y z
N MET A 1 -4.76 4.64 25.62
CA MET A 1 -3.83 5.58 24.90
C MET A 1 -3.01 4.87 23.81
N SER A 2 -2.20 3.84 24.06
CA SER A 2 -1.42 3.24 22.95
C SER A 2 -2.27 2.52 21.89
N GLN A 3 -3.35 1.86 22.27
CA GLN A 3 -4.25 1.17 21.34
C GLN A 3 -5.05 2.12 20.44
N ASP A 4 -5.31 3.33 20.84
CA ASP A 4 -6.01 4.32 20.04
C ASP A 4 -5.07 4.92 18.98
N LEU A 5 -3.81 5.13 19.31
CA LEU A 5 -2.81 5.71 18.40
C LEU A 5 -2.55 4.83 17.17
N VAL A 6 -2.46 3.51 17.36
CA VAL A 6 -2.20 2.57 16.24
C VAL A 6 -3.40 2.37 15.31
N ARG A 7 -4.55 2.95 15.65
CA ARG A 7 -5.76 2.93 14.83
C ARG A 7 -6.07 4.28 14.17
N MET A 8 -5.25 5.29 14.42
CA MET A 8 -5.41 6.58 13.77
C MET A 8 -5.09 6.49 12.29
N THR A 9 -5.90 7.16 11.48
CA THR A 9 -5.63 7.34 10.05
C THR A 9 -4.46 8.31 9.86
N ALA A 10 -3.84 8.29 8.69
CA ALA A 10 -2.78 9.24 8.37
C ALA A 10 -3.27 10.69 8.50
N ARG A 11 -4.52 10.95 8.08
CA ARG A 11 -5.13 12.26 8.21
C ARG A 11 -5.31 12.69 9.66
N GLN A 12 -5.82 11.81 10.52
CA GLN A 12 -5.95 12.11 11.95
C GLN A 12 -4.59 12.40 12.60
N LEU A 13 -3.56 11.63 12.25
CA LEU A 13 -2.21 11.93 12.73
C LEU A 13 -1.75 13.33 12.33
N LEU A 14 -1.94 13.72 11.07
CA LEU A 14 -1.56 15.06 10.58
C LEU A 14 -2.31 16.19 11.28
N GLU A 15 -3.61 16.02 11.56
CA GLU A 15 -4.42 16.96 12.33
C GLU A 15 -3.85 17.13 13.74
N HIS A 16 -3.52 16.03 14.43
CA HIS A 16 -2.91 16.06 15.76
C HIS A 16 -1.49 16.63 15.76
N TYR A 17 -0.72 16.46 14.68
CA TYR A 17 0.61 17.09 14.55
C TYR A 17 0.48 18.60 14.36
N GLN A 18 -0.53 19.04 13.61
CA GLN A 18 -0.79 20.45 13.35
C GLN A 18 -1.21 21.19 14.62
N ASP A 19 -2.08 20.60 15.44
CA ASP A 19 -2.55 21.19 16.72
C ASP A 19 -1.60 20.90 17.89
N LYS A 20 -0.54 20.12 17.65
CA LYS A 20 0.50 19.75 18.63
C LYS A 20 -0.03 18.92 19.82
N SER A 21 -1.16 18.24 19.67
CA SER A 21 -1.72 17.33 20.67
C SER A 21 -1.06 15.95 20.66
N LEU A 22 -0.36 15.61 19.58
CA LEU A 22 0.44 14.41 19.40
C LEU A 22 1.70 14.75 18.62
N SER A 23 2.80 14.06 18.88
CA SER A 23 4.02 14.19 18.08
C SER A 23 4.22 13.02 17.13
N PRO A 24 4.93 13.22 15.98
CA PRO A 24 5.38 12.13 15.12
C PRO A 24 6.17 11.05 15.87
N VAL A 25 6.92 11.43 16.89
CA VAL A 25 7.70 10.50 17.72
C VAL A 25 6.80 9.60 18.56
N GLU A 26 5.75 10.15 19.19
CA GLU A 26 4.80 9.36 19.99
C GLU A 26 4.02 8.36 19.10
N ALA A 27 3.51 8.81 17.95
CA ALA A 27 2.83 7.95 16.99
C ALA A 27 3.74 6.83 16.46
N THR A 28 4.97 7.19 16.07
CA THR A 28 5.94 6.22 15.56
C THR A 28 6.32 5.18 16.62
N LYS A 29 6.55 5.59 17.87
CA LYS A 29 6.84 4.65 18.97
C LYS A 29 5.70 3.67 19.19
N ALA A 30 4.44 4.15 19.21
CA ALA A 30 3.27 3.28 19.36
C ALA A 30 3.19 2.22 18.26
N MET A 31 3.48 2.59 17.00
CA MET A 31 3.49 1.64 15.87
C MET A 31 4.66 0.67 15.93
N LEU A 32 5.85 1.10 16.31
CA LEU A 32 6.99 0.21 16.53
C LEU A 32 6.73 -0.80 17.66
N ASP A 33 6.09 -0.37 18.74
CA ASP A 33 5.70 -1.26 19.84
C ASP A 33 4.58 -2.23 19.41
N GLN A 34 3.68 -1.81 18.51
CA GLN A 34 2.68 -2.67 17.88
C GLN A 34 3.34 -3.73 16.98
N ILE A 35 4.38 -3.37 16.22
CA ILE A 35 5.17 -4.33 15.43
C ILE A 35 5.79 -5.37 16.38
N ASP A 36 6.51 -4.95 17.41
CA ASP A 36 7.18 -5.86 18.36
C ASP A 36 6.19 -6.82 19.03
N SER A 37 4.96 -6.38 19.29
CA SER A 37 3.95 -7.18 20.01
C SER A 37 3.10 -8.08 19.13
N ARG A 38 3.01 -7.84 17.82
CA ARG A 38 2.05 -8.51 16.93
C ARG A 38 2.65 -9.18 15.72
N ASP A 39 3.87 -8.83 15.30
CA ASP A 39 4.44 -9.36 14.06
C ASP A 39 4.86 -10.83 14.16
N GLU A 40 5.17 -11.35 15.35
CA GLU A 40 5.57 -12.74 15.56
C GLU A 40 4.57 -13.75 14.94
N HIS A 41 3.27 -13.43 14.95
CA HIS A 41 2.24 -14.32 14.41
C HIS A 41 1.96 -14.10 12.93
N CYS A 42 2.31 -12.94 12.38
CA CYS A 42 2.03 -12.57 10.99
C CYS A 42 3.25 -12.65 10.09
N ASN A 43 4.44 -12.33 10.59
CA ASN A 43 5.67 -12.22 9.80
C ASN A 43 5.51 -11.24 8.63
N ALA A 44 5.00 -10.03 8.93
CA ALA A 44 4.77 -8.98 7.95
C ALA A 44 6.04 -8.18 7.60
N TRP A 45 7.02 -8.18 8.50
CA TRP A 45 8.23 -7.38 8.38
C TRP A 45 9.47 -8.24 8.10
N CYS A 46 10.31 -7.79 7.19
CA CYS A 46 11.62 -8.40 6.93
C CYS A 46 12.80 -7.52 7.41
N LEU A 47 12.52 -6.25 7.72
CA LEU A 47 13.47 -5.34 8.34
C LEU A 47 12.70 -4.25 9.10
N VAL A 48 13.06 -4.05 10.36
CA VAL A 48 12.65 -2.91 11.18
C VAL A 48 13.90 -2.33 11.82
N ASP A 49 14.14 -1.03 11.61
CA ASP A 49 15.28 -0.30 12.15
C ASP A 49 14.76 0.87 13.00
N ARG A 50 14.61 0.59 14.29
CA ARG A 50 14.03 1.55 15.25
C ARG A 50 14.80 2.85 15.33
N ASP A 51 16.12 2.79 15.27
CA ASP A 51 16.97 3.98 15.44
C ASP A 51 16.80 4.92 14.25
N THR A 52 16.97 4.41 13.03
CA THR A 52 16.73 5.19 11.80
C THR A 52 15.29 5.72 11.75
N THR A 53 14.30 4.89 12.07
CA THR A 53 12.88 5.30 12.06
C THR A 53 12.64 6.45 13.04
N LEU A 54 13.17 6.38 14.24
CA LEU A 54 13.04 7.43 15.25
C LEU A 54 13.80 8.71 14.90
N GLU A 55 14.94 8.63 14.21
CA GLU A 55 15.62 9.80 13.68
C GLU A 55 14.73 10.60 12.71
N TYR A 56 14.04 9.91 11.79
CA TYR A 56 13.07 10.54 10.88
C TYR A 56 11.88 11.16 11.65
N ALA A 57 11.35 10.45 12.65
CA ALA A 57 10.26 10.95 13.48
C ALA A 57 10.66 12.20 14.26
N HIS A 58 11.84 12.22 14.88
CA HIS A 58 12.38 13.40 15.59
C HIS A 58 12.61 14.58 14.64
N ALA A 59 13.14 14.34 13.46
CA ALA A 59 13.30 15.40 12.46
C ALA A 59 11.97 16.01 12.02
N SER A 60 10.92 15.18 11.87
CA SER A 60 9.56 15.65 11.59
C SER A 60 8.97 16.42 12.76
N GLU A 61 9.08 15.91 13.99
CA GLU A 61 8.59 16.61 15.19
C GLU A 61 9.17 18.02 15.28
N GLN A 62 10.47 18.19 15.02
CA GLN A 62 11.12 19.51 15.02
C GLN A 62 10.54 20.45 13.93
N ARG A 63 10.17 19.91 12.75
CA ARG A 63 9.51 20.71 11.71
C ARG A 63 8.12 21.16 12.15
N TRP A 64 7.31 20.27 12.70
CA TRP A 64 5.98 20.59 13.22
C TRP A 64 6.04 21.61 14.38
N GLN A 65 7.02 21.50 15.26
CA GLN A 65 7.23 22.48 16.34
C GLN A 65 7.50 23.89 15.80
N ARG A 66 8.25 24.00 14.68
CA ARG A 66 8.52 25.29 14.01
C ARG A 66 7.38 25.76 13.10
N GLY A 67 6.37 24.93 12.85
CA GLY A 67 5.30 25.22 11.88
C GLY A 67 5.75 25.15 10.42
N GLU A 68 6.75 24.33 10.13
CA GLU A 68 7.38 24.15 8.82
C GLU A 68 7.32 22.68 8.35
N PRO A 69 6.13 22.06 8.25
CA PRO A 69 6.02 20.69 7.73
C PRO A 69 6.56 20.64 6.29
N ARG A 70 7.25 19.53 5.95
CA ARG A 70 7.91 19.38 4.65
C ARG A 70 6.93 19.13 3.50
N GLY A 71 5.81 18.46 3.78
CA GLY A 71 4.81 18.12 2.76
C GLY A 71 3.61 17.40 3.36
N GLN A 72 2.79 16.81 2.48
CA GLN A 72 1.48 16.26 2.83
C GLN A 72 1.52 15.02 3.75
N LEU A 73 2.67 14.34 3.87
CA LEU A 73 2.84 13.16 4.72
C LEU A 73 3.92 13.37 5.80
N ASP A 74 4.23 14.62 6.15
CA ASP A 74 5.29 14.88 7.12
C ASP A 74 4.98 14.26 8.48
N GLY A 75 5.83 13.33 8.90
CA GLY A 75 5.68 12.59 10.16
C GLY A 75 4.76 11.37 10.10
N VAL A 76 4.10 11.12 8.98
CA VAL A 76 3.25 9.93 8.83
C VAL A 76 4.10 8.68 8.68
N PRO A 77 3.92 7.65 9.54
CA PRO A 77 4.61 6.38 9.41
C PRO A 77 4.13 5.56 8.22
N VAL A 78 5.06 5.09 7.38
CA VAL A 78 4.76 4.32 6.17
C VAL A 78 5.60 3.04 6.12
N ALA A 79 4.94 1.91 5.87
CA ALA A 79 5.58 0.63 5.61
C ALA A 79 5.97 0.50 4.11
N ILE A 80 7.15 -0.05 3.81
CA ILE A 80 7.66 -0.12 2.44
C ILE A 80 7.86 -1.57 2.02
N LYS A 81 7.18 -2.01 0.97
CA LYS A 81 7.40 -3.36 0.41
C LYS A 81 8.84 -3.56 -0.02
N ASP A 82 9.42 -4.72 0.30
CA ASP A 82 10.82 -5.05 0.00
C ASP A 82 11.12 -5.35 -1.48
N VAL A 83 10.52 -4.58 -2.37
CA VAL A 83 10.87 -4.48 -3.79
C VAL A 83 11.31 -3.07 -4.17
N PHE A 84 10.97 -2.07 -3.34
CA PHE A 84 11.36 -0.69 -3.55
C PHE A 84 12.75 -0.44 -2.99
N LEU A 85 13.59 0.20 -3.81
CA LEU A 85 14.90 0.68 -3.38
C LEU A 85 14.73 1.80 -2.36
N THR A 86 15.45 1.69 -1.24
CA THR A 86 15.52 2.69 -0.17
C THR A 86 16.97 3.01 0.11
N PRO A 87 17.36 4.28 0.28
CA PRO A 87 18.78 4.64 0.40
C PRO A 87 19.43 4.18 1.71
N MET A 88 18.61 3.98 2.77
CA MET A 88 19.08 3.62 4.10
C MET A 88 19.12 2.10 4.34
N TRP A 89 18.37 1.32 3.59
CA TRP A 89 18.23 -0.13 3.83
C TRP A 89 18.40 -0.96 2.56
N PRO A 90 18.95 -2.17 2.65
CA PRO A 90 19.02 -3.06 1.51
C PRO A 90 17.64 -3.50 1.04
N THR A 91 17.51 -3.77 -0.27
CA THR A 91 16.28 -4.31 -0.87
C THR A 91 16.58 -5.70 -1.41
N ARG A 92 16.10 -6.73 -0.70
CA ARG A 92 16.42 -8.14 -0.97
C ARG A 92 15.36 -8.87 -1.79
N LYS A 93 14.18 -8.29 -1.94
CA LYS A 93 13.06 -8.84 -2.73
C LYS A 93 12.70 -10.29 -2.33
N GLY A 94 12.81 -10.64 -1.04
CA GLY A 94 12.56 -11.99 -0.55
C GLY A 94 13.53 -13.06 -1.05
N SER A 95 14.63 -12.70 -1.72
CA SER A 95 15.56 -13.63 -2.38
C SER A 95 16.87 -13.79 -1.61
N LYS A 96 17.35 -15.02 -1.52
CA LYS A 96 18.70 -15.33 -1.03
C LYS A 96 19.80 -15.01 -2.03
N THR A 97 19.44 -14.80 -3.31
CA THR A 97 20.40 -14.55 -4.39
C THR A 97 20.65 -13.05 -4.63
N VAL A 98 19.80 -12.17 -4.09
CA VAL A 98 20.02 -10.74 -4.15
C VAL A 98 21.04 -10.32 -3.11
N ASP A 99 22.17 -9.77 -3.57
CA ASP A 99 23.20 -9.22 -2.70
C ASP A 99 22.69 -7.92 -2.05
N PRO A 100 22.63 -7.84 -0.71
CA PRO A 100 22.16 -6.66 -0.01
C PRO A 100 22.95 -5.39 -0.36
N ASP A 101 24.25 -5.50 -0.62
CA ASP A 101 25.12 -4.34 -0.83
C ASP A 101 24.90 -3.68 -2.20
N THR A 102 24.32 -4.40 -3.17
CA THR A 102 24.08 -3.87 -4.51
C THR A 102 22.91 -2.89 -4.60
N THR A 103 22.06 -2.84 -3.59
CA THR A 103 20.82 -2.04 -3.59
C THR A 103 20.89 -0.80 -2.69
N LEU A 104 21.97 -0.66 -1.91
CA LEU A 104 22.19 0.51 -1.04
C LEU A 104 22.39 1.79 -1.85
N HIS A 105 22.03 2.91 -1.22
CA HIS A 105 22.17 4.27 -1.78
C HIS A 105 21.37 4.56 -3.05
N GLN A 106 20.44 3.68 -3.41
CA GLN A 106 19.48 3.91 -4.50
C GLN A 106 18.08 4.12 -3.92
N GLU A 107 17.29 4.94 -4.57
CA GLU A 107 15.95 5.30 -4.11
C GLU A 107 14.96 5.19 -5.27
N ALA A 108 13.89 4.42 -5.08
CA ALA A 108 12.80 4.33 -6.05
C ALA A 108 12.00 5.66 -6.10
N PRO A 109 11.41 6.05 -7.27
CA PRO A 109 10.62 7.28 -7.40
C PRO A 109 9.55 7.46 -6.33
N ALA A 110 8.77 6.41 -6.05
CA ALA A 110 7.74 6.44 -5.01
C ALA A 110 8.31 6.71 -3.62
N VAL A 111 9.48 6.13 -3.28
CA VAL A 111 10.17 6.38 -2.01
C VAL A 111 10.72 7.81 -1.99
N SER A 112 11.28 8.29 -3.10
CA SER A 112 11.78 9.66 -3.23
C SER A 112 10.65 10.69 -3.04
N ALA A 113 9.46 10.44 -3.58
CA ALA A 113 8.28 11.28 -3.37
C ALA A 113 7.88 11.32 -1.88
N LEU A 114 7.83 10.16 -1.21
CA LEU A 114 7.58 10.07 0.23
C LEU A 114 8.63 10.85 1.03
N THR A 115 9.91 10.71 0.69
CA THR A 115 11.04 11.43 1.33
C THR A 115 10.88 12.95 1.20
N ARG A 116 10.53 13.44 0.00
CA ARG A 116 10.26 14.87 -0.22
C ARG A 116 9.08 15.37 0.60
N ASN A 117 8.11 14.52 0.89
CA ASN A 117 6.93 14.83 1.69
C ASN A 117 7.07 14.53 3.19
N GLY A 118 8.26 14.14 3.64
CA GLY A 118 8.60 14.08 5.06
C GLY A 118 8.09 12.87 5.82
N TYR A 119 7.71 11.77 5.12
CA TYR A 119 7.23 10.55 5.77
C TYR A 119 8.23 9.98 6.80
N VAL A 120 7.75 9.12 7.67
CA VAL A 120 8.60 8.32 8.56
C VAL A 120 8.64 6.88 8.07
N PRO A 121 9.80 6.38 7.61
CA PRO A 121 9.94 4.99 7.18
C PRO A 121 9.90 4.05 8.40
N LEU A 122 8.95 3.10 8.43
CA LEU A 122 8.86 2.12 9.52
C LEU A 122 9.78 0.92 9.32
N GLY A 123 10.08 0.57 8.07
CA GLY A 123 10.85 -0.60 7.73
C GLY A 123 10.45 -1.18 6.38
N LYS A 124 10.91 -2.41 6.12
CA LYS A 124 10.63 -3.17 4.90
C LYS A 124 9.68 -4.32 5.21
N THR A 125 8.60 -4.42 4.42
CA THR A 125 7.60 -5.49 4.55
C THR A 125 7.92 -6.67 3.62
N THR A 126 7.53 -7.85 4.04
CA THR A 126 7.76 -9.11 3.32
C THR A 126 7.09 -9.14 1.95
N THR A 127 7.71 -9.86 1.05
CA THR A 127 7.24 -10.17 -0.30
C THR A 127 7.69 -11.58 -0.68
N PRO A 128 7.01 -12.32 -1.57
CA PRO A 128 7.58 -13.52 -2.15
C PRO A 128 8.83 -13.17 -2.94
N GLU A 129 9.65 -14.18 -3.22
CA GLU A 129 10.88 -13.99 -3.99
C GLU A 129 10.60 -13.24 -5.30
N LEU A 130 11.30 -12.12 -5.51
CA LEU A 130 11.15 -11.18 -6.64
C LEU A 130 9.74 -10.61 -6.84
N GLY A 131 8.82 -10.83 -5.92
CA GLY A 131 7.45 -10.30 -5.98
C GLY A 131 6.54 -10.99 -7.01
N TRP A 132 6.84 -12.22 -7.46
CA TRP A 132 6.25 -12.79 -8.67
C TRP A 132 5.02 -13.71 -8.47
N LYS A 133 4.52 -13.94 -7.25
CA LYS A 133 3.33 -14.78 -7.02
C LYS A 133 2.27 -14.12 -6.13
N GLY A 134 1.06 -14.61 -6.18
CA GLY A 134 -0.12 -14.06 -5.47
C GLY A 134 -0.23 -14.45 -3.99
N VAL A 135 0.81 -15.09 -3.41
CA VAL A 135 0.94 -15.40 -2.00
C VAL A 135 2.28 -14.89 -1.50
N THR A 136 2.38 -14.54 -0.22
CA THR A 136 3.63 -14.03 0.37
C THR A 136 4.30 -15.11 1.19
N ASP A 137 5.21 -15.82 0.54
CA ASP A 137 6.18 -16.71 1.15
C ASP A 137 7.49 -16.62 0.36
N SER A 138 8.60 -16.65 1.04
CA SER A 138 9.91 -16.55 0.40
C SER A 138 10.93 -17.46 1.06
N PRO A 139 11.97 -17.91 0.30
CA PRO A 139 13.04 -18.71 0.87
C PRO A 139 13.87 -17.93 1.90
N LEU A 140 13.80 -16.60 1.90
CA LEU A 140 14.57 -15.73 2.80
C LEU A 140 13.85 -15.48 4.13
N HIS A 141 12.53 -15.25 4.09
CA HIS A 141 11.76 -14.77 5.24
C HIS A 141 10.62 -15.70 5.67
N GLY A 142 10.35 -16.77 4.92
CA GLY A 142 9.20 -17.65 5.18
C GLY A 142 7.87 -17.04 4.72
N ALA A 143 6.77 -17.56 5.27
CA ALA A 143 5.42 -17.15 4.92
C ALA A 143 4.92 -15.96 5.77
N THR A 144 4.12 -15.11 5.15
CA THR A 144 3.35 -14.07 5.85
C THR A 144 1.91 -14.56 6.01
N ASN A 145 1.46 -14.63 7.24
CA ASN A 145 0.15 -15.14 7.60
C ASN A 145 -0.91 -14.02 7.58
N ASN A 146 -2.16 -14.43 7.41
CA ASN A 146 -3.28 -13.49 7.44
C ASN A 146 -3.53 -12.99 8.88
N PRO A 147 -3.67 -11.68 9.11
CA PRO A 147 -3.88 -11.11 10.44
C PRO A 147 -5.18 -11.55 11.11
N TRP A 148 -6.18 -11.98 10.34
CA TRP A 148 -7.47 -12.46 10.85
C TRP A 148 -7.50 -13.96 11.12
N ASN A 149 -6.72 -14.73 10.38
CA ASN A 149 -6.59 -16.17 10.52
C ASN A 149 -5.17 -16.61 10.17
N PRO A 150 -4.30 -16.91 11.15
CA PRO A 150 -2.90 -17.28 10.91
C PRO A 150 -2.69 -18.56 10.09
N ASP A 151 -3.73 -19.39 9.93
CA ASP A 151 -3.68 -20.60 9.09
C ASP A 151 -3.90 -20.28 7.60
N LYS A 152 -4.15 -19.04 7.26
CA LYS A 152 -4.38 -18.54 5.91
C LYS A 152 -3.27 -17.60 5.45
N THR A 153 -3.10 -17.47 4.13
CA THR A 153 -2.18 -16.51 3.54
C THR A 153 -2.70 -15.08 3.66
N ALA A 154 -1.81 -14.13 3.83
CA ALA A 154 -2.11 -12.69 3.69
C ALA A 154 -2.36 -12.28 2.22
N GLY A 155 -2.24 -13.21 1.28
CA GLY A 155 -2.18 -12.89 -0.14
C GLY A 155 -0.79 -12.39 -0.55
N GLY A 156 -0.66 -11.89 -1.76
CA GLY A 156 0.64 -11.41 -2.28
C GLY A 156 0.50 -10.71 -3.64
N SER A 157 1.60 -10.15 -4.08
CA SER A 157 2.94 -10.17 -3.50
C SER A 157 3.19 -9.10 -2.42
N SER A 158 2.28 -8.16 -2.15
CA SER A 158 2.40 -7.16 -1.08
C SER A 158 1.72 -7.63 0.23
N GLY A 159 1.86 -8.93 0.59
CA GLY A 159 1.20 -9.50 1.76
C GLY A 159 1.69 -8.90 3.07
N GLY A 160 2.99 -8.67 3.21
CA GLY A 160 3.52 -7.97 4.38
C GLY A 160 2.98 -6.56 4.54
N SER A 161 2.84 -5.79 3.44
CA SER A 161 2.25 -4.45 3.46
C SER A 161 0.77 -4.48 3.88
N GLY A 162 -0.03 -5.42 3.33
CA GLY A 162 -1.43 -5.57 3.70
C GLY A 162 -1.62 -6.00 5.16
N ALA A 163 -0.83 -6.96 5.62
CA ALA A 163 -0.86 -7.44 7.00
C ALA A 163 -0.45 -6.35 8.00
N ALA A 164 0.62 -5.59 7.70
CA ALA A 164 1.10 -4.51 8.55
C ALA A 164 0.01 -3.43 8.76
N VAL A 165 -0.64 -2.98 7.68
CA VAL A 165 -1.75 -2.03 7.77
C VAL A 165 -2.90 -2.62 8.58
N ALA A 166 -3.34 -3.84 8.31
CA ALA A 166 -4.46 -4.46 9.02
C ALA A 166 -4.21 -4.60 10.53
N LEU A 167 -2.95 -4.83 10.94
CA LEU A 167 -2.55 -4.93 12.34
C LEU A 167 -2.36 -3.58 13.04
N GLY A 168 -2.51 -2.45 12.36
CA GLY A 168 -2.23 -1.13 12.91
C GLY A 168 -0.74 -0.87 13.14
N GLN A 169 0.12 -1.50 12.35
CA GLN A 169 1.57 -1.33 12.38
C GLN A 169 2.04 -0.19 11.46
N GLY A 170 1.10 0.67 11.08
CA GLY A 170 1.25 1.86 10.25
C GLY A 170 -0.04 2.12 9.49
N PRO A 171 -0.45 3.40 9.32
CA PRO A 171 -1.69 3.75 8.61
C PRO A 171 -1.57 3.54 7.09
N LEU A 172 -0.35 3.58 6.57
CA LEU A 172 -0.03 3.53 5.15
C LEU A 172 1.05 2.50 4.84
N ALA A 173 0.92 1.86 3.70
CA ALA A 173 1.98 1.02 3.14
C ALA A 173 2.10 1.23 1.62
N LEU A 174 3.33 1.11 1.12
CA LEU A 174 3.63 1.10 -0.31
C LEU A 174 3.67 -0.34 -0.82
N GLY A 175 2.92 -0.62 -1.88
CA GLY A 175 2.85 -1.92 -2.55
C GLY A 175 3.07 -1.83 -4.05
N THR A 176 3.14 -3.00 -4.72
CA THR A 176 3.18 -3.10 -6.19
C THR A 176 2.15 -4.09 -6.68
N ASP A 177 1.60 -3.86 -7.88
CA ASP A 177 0.59 -4.72 -8.50
C ASP A 177 0.89 -4.90 -9.99
N ALA A 178 1.14 -6.15 -10.39
CA ALA A 178 1.27 -6.53 -11.80
C ALA A 178 0.17 -7.52 -12.22
N GLY A 179 -0.29 -8.36 -11.30
CA GLY A 179 -1.36 -9.33 -11.51
C GLY A 179 -2.34 -9.40 -10.34
N GLY A 180 -2.45 -8.34 -9.52
CA GLY A 180 -3.27 -8.30 -8.32
C GLY A 180 -2.51 -8.07 -7.02
N SER A 181 -1.21 -7.80 -7.08
CA SER A 181 -0.32 -7.85 -5.91
C SER A 181 -0.52 -6.71 -4.87
N ILE A 182 -1.34 -5.70 -5.12
CA ILE A 182 -1.92 -4.79 -4.11
C ILE A 182 -3.33 -5.28 -3.75
N ARG A 183 -4.16 -5.55 -4.77
CA ARG A 183 -5.59 -5.86 -4.62
C ARG A 183 -5.85 -7.18 -3.92
N ILE A 184 -5.07 -8.23 -4.19
CA ILE A 184 -5.18 -9.54 -3.52
C ILE A 184 -4.93 -9.39 -2.01
N PRO A 185 -3.78 -8.89 -1.54
CA PRO A 185 -3.57 -8.74 -0.11
C PRO A 185 -4.50 -7.71 0.53
N ALA A 186 -4.93 -6.67 -0.18
CA ALA A 186 -5.93 -5.74 0.34
C ALA A 186 -7.26 -6.44 0.63
N ALA A 187 -7.74 -7.27 -0.31
CA ALA A 187 -8.96 -8.06 -0.13
C ALA A 187 -8.82 -9.09 1.01
N PHE A 188 -7.68 -9.79 1.10
CA PHE A 188 -7.47 -10.85 2.09
C PHE A 188 -7.24 -10.30 3.50
N CYS A 189 -6.62 -9.14 3.63
CA CYS A 189 -6.35 -8.49 4.93
C CYS A 189 -7.43 -7.49 5.35
N GLY A 190 -8.42 -7.18 4.49
CA GLY A 190 -9.52 -6.26 4.80
C GLY A 190 -9.07 -4.80 4.87
N VAL A 191 -8.22 -4.37 3.97
CA VAL A 191 -7.70 -2.99 3.85
C VAL A 191 -7.98 -2.40 2.46
N VAL A 192 -7.85 -1.09 2.31
CA VAL A 192 -7.94 -0.42 1.01
C VAL A 192 -6.64 -0.63 0.24
N GLY A 193 -6.73 -1.01 -1.03
CA GLY A 193 -5.59 -1.12 -1.93
C GLY A 193 -5.94 -0.60 -3.32
N LEU A 194 -5.18 0.37 -3.81
CA LEU A 194 -5.39 0.97 -5.11
C LEU A 194 -4.27 0.58 -6.09
N LYS A 195 -4.65 -0.07 -7.19
CA LYS A 195 -3.80 -0.17 -8.37
C LYS A 195 -4.11 1.04 -9.30
N PRO A 196 -3.25 2.04 -9.36
CA PRO A 196 -3.48 3.20 -10.23
C PRO A 196 -3.39 2.83 -11.71
N THR A 197 -3.65 3.79 -12.58
CA THR A 197 -3.38 3.68 -14.01
C THR A 197 -1.89 3.51 -14.25
N PHE A 198 -1.51 2.74 -15.29
CA PHE A 198 -0.10 2.54 -15.65
C PHE A 198 0.57 3.88 -15.95
N GLY A 199 1.74 4.10 -15.34
CA GLY A 199 2.51 5.33 -15.47
C GLY A 199 2.03 6.51 -14.62
N GLU A 200 0.92 6.38 -13.89
CA GLU A 200 0.45 7.42 -12.97
C GLU A 200 1.40 7.61 -11.77
N VAL A 201 1.92 6.51 -11.25
CA VAL A 201 3.00 6.50 -10.25
C VAL A 201 4.28 6.07 -10.94
N PRO A 202 5.31 6.91 -10.97
CA PRO A 202 6.58 6.58 -11.61
C PRO A 202 7.25 5.34 -10.99
N HIS A 203 7.80 4.47 -11.84
CA HIS A 203 8.46 3.23 -11.44
C HIS A 203 9.87 3.10 -12.01
N TRP A 204 10.87 3.09 -11.14
CA TRP A 204 12.26 2.87 -11.47
C TRP A 204 12.97 2.10 -10.33
N PRO A 205 13.89 1.15 -10.62
CA PRO A 205 14.26 0.61 -11.94
C PRO A 205 13.08 -0.06 -12.66
N VAL A 206 13.18 -0.19 -13.99
CA VAL A 206 12.15 -0.88 -14.78
C VAL A 206 11.89 -2.27 -14.21
N SER A 207 10.62 -2.59 -14.05
CA SER A 207 10.18 -3.89 -13.54
C SER A 207 10.42 -5.00 -14.59
N PRO A 208 10.80 -6.22 -14.18
CA PRO A 208 10.81 -7.37 -15.07
C PRO A 208 9.43 -7.70 -15.66
N PHE A 209 8.34 -7.24 -15.03
CA PHE A 209 6.96 -7.38 -15.51
C PHE A 209 6.54 -6.30 -16.50
N GLY A 210 7.46 -5.43 -16.94
CA GLY A 210 7.21 -4.39 -17.94
C GLY A 210 6.02 -3.50 -17.58
N THR A 211 5.11 -3.30 -18.55
CA THR A 211 3.92 -2.45 -18.42
C THR A 211 2.83 -3.00 -17.49
N LEU A 212 2.99 -4.19 -16.92
CA LEU A 212 2.09 -4.72 -15.92
C LEU A 212 2.38 -4.17 -14.51
N ALA A 213 3.57 -3.63 -14.25
CA ALA A 213 3.96 -3.21 -12.91
C ALA A 213 3.42 -1.82 -12.55
N HIS A 214 2.70 -1.75 -11.42
CA HIS A 214 2.13 -0.52 -10.88
C HIS A 214 2.52 -0.37 -9.41
N PRO A 215 3.26 0.66 -9.00
CA PRO A 215 3.33 1.05 -7.60
C PRO A 215 1.99 1.64 -7.13
N GLY A 216 1.66 1.47 -5.86
CA GLY A 216 0.43 2.07 -5.35
C GLY A 216 0.28 1.93 -3.82
N PRO A 217 -0.69 2.67 -3.24
CA PRO A 217 -0.93 2.73 -1.81
C PRO A 217 -1.75 1.55 -1.29
N MET A 218 -1.52 1.23 -0.03
CA MET A 218 -2.40 0.42 0.82
C MET A 218 -2.65 1.16 2.13
N SER A 219 -3.88 1.19 2.61
CA SER A 219 -4.29 2.01 3.76
C SER A 219 -5.53 1.46 4.45
N TRP A 220 -5.90 2.03 5.59
CA TRP A 220 -7.14 1.68 6.27
C TRP A 220 -8.37 2.34 5.65
N THR A 221 -8.22 3.56 5.13
CA THR A 221 -9.32 4.36 4.59
C THR A 221 -9.07 4.76 3.15
N VAL A 222 -10.13 5.03 2.41
CA VAL A 222 -10.05 5.57 1.05
C VAL A 222 -9.41 6.97 1.06
N GLU A 223 -9.67 7.75 2.10
CA GLU A 223 -9.11 9.08 2.26
C GLU A 223 -7.58 9.05 2.41
N ASP A 224 -7.05 8.15 3.24
CA ASP A 224 -5.61 7.96 3.38
C ASP A 224 -4.97 7.43 2.07
N CYS A 225 -5.70 6.58 1.34
CA CYS A 225 -5.28 6.12 0.03
C CYS A 225 -5.16 7.28 -0.96
N ALA A 226 -6.14 8.17 -1.00
CA ALA A 226 -6.16 9.37 -1.82
C ALA A 226 -5.04 10.35 -1.44
N LEU A 227 -4.84 10.58 -0.14
CA LEU A 227 -3.75 11.40 0.38
C LEU A 227 -2.38 10.87 -0.07
N MET A 228 -2.16 9.57 0.01
CA MET A 228 -0.91 8.97 -0.45
C MET A 228 -0.76 9.06 -1.97
N MET A 229 -1.83 8.97 -2.75
CA MET A 229 -1.79 9.16 -4.20
C MET A 229 -1.33 10.56 -4.59
N ASN A 230 -1.75 11.61 -3.88
CA ASN A 230 -1.27 12.99 -4.12
C ASN A 230 0.26 13.12 -4.08
N VAL A 231 0.90 12.30 -3.23
CA VAL A 231 2.33 12.24 -3.09
C VAL A 231 2.98 11.32 -4.14
N LEU A 232 2.43 10.13 -4.33
CA LEU A 232 3.04 9.12 -5.20
C LEU A 232 3.05 9.52 -6.68
N THR A 233 2.13 10.38 -7.12
CA THR A 233 2.03 10.86 -8.51
C THR A 233 2.98 12.01 -8.84
N GLU A 234 3.86 12.39 -7.93
CA GLU A 234 4.92 13.36 -8.23
C GLU A 234 5.83 12.83 -9.36
N PRO A 235 6.12 13.66 -10.37
CA PRO A 235 6.88 13.22 -11.53
C PRO A 235 8.32 12.85 -11.18
N ASP A 236 8.83 11.82 -11.87
CA ASP A 236 10.23 11.42 -11.80
C ASP A 236 10.74 11.06 -13.20
N THR A 237 11.75 11.77 -13.67
CA THR A 237 12.27 11.64 -15.04
C THR A 237 13.05 10.34 -15.29
N ARG A 238 13.33 9.55 -14.25
CA ARG A 238 13.97 8.23 -14.41
C ARG A 238 13.02 7.19 -15.00
N ASP A 239 11.71 7.39 -14.87
CA ASP A 239 10.70 6.56 -15.54
C ASP A 239 10.26 7.21 -16.86
N CYS A 240 10.75 6.69 -17.97
CA CYS A 240 10.36 7.17 -19.30
C CYS A 240 8.92 6.79 -19.72
N GLN A 241 8.24 5.96 -18.93
CA GLN A 241 6.86 5.52 -19.16
C GLN A 241 5.86 6.25 -18.24
N ALA A 242 6.35 7.13 -17.34
CA ALA A 242 5.48 7.91 -16.48
C ALA A 242 4.59 8.86 -17.28
N LEU A 243 3.32 8.93 -16.87
CA LEU A 243 2.38 9.89 -17.45
C LEU A 243 2.75 11.32 -17.03
N PRO A 244 2.41 12.32 -17.84
CA PRO A 244 2.51 13.69 -17.42
C PRO A 244 1.70 13.94 -16.15
N ARG A 245 2.25 14.73 -15.21
CA ARG A 245 1.52 15.12 -14.00
C ARG A 245 0.17 15.75 -14.38
N ARG A 246 -0.87 15.27 -13.75
CA ARG A 246 -2.20 15.88 -13.82
C ARG A 246 -2.40 16.80 -12.61
N ASP A 247 -3.10 17.91 -12.80
CA ASP A 247 -3.50 18.80 -11.72
C ASP A 247 -4.79 18.25 -11.08
N ILE A 248 -4.62 17.23 -10.27
CA ILE A 248 -5.69 16.51 -9.58
C ILE A 248 -5.33 16.45 -8.10
N ASP A 249 -6.25 16.83 -7.23
CA ASP A 249 -6.25 16.45 -5.84
C ASP A 249 -7.15 15.22 -5.67
N TYR A 250 -6.55 14.07 -5.31
CA TYR A 250 -7.29 12.83 -5.11
C TYR A 250 -8.23 12.87 -3.90
N LEU A 251 -8.09 13.87 -3.02
CA LEU A 251 -9.02 14.10 -1.90
C LEU A 251 -10.29 14.82 -2.34
N ASP A 252 -10.28 15.46 -3.52
CA ASP A 252 -11.43 16.18 -4.02
C ASP A 252 -12.64 15.26 -4.24
N ASN A 253 -13.80 15.74 -3.81
CA ASN A 253 -15.09 15.10 -4.03
C ASN A 253 -15.31 13.73 -3.37
N LEU A 254 -14.49 13.31 -2.42
CA LEU A 254 -14.72 12.06 -1.68
C LEU A 254 -16.07 12.04 -0.96
N ASP A 255 -16.56 13.20 -0.52
CA ASP A 255 -17.85 13.38 0.17
C ASP A 255 -19.01 13.73 -0.77
N ALA A 256 -18.80 13.79 -2.09
CA ALA A 256 -19.85 14.17 -3.06
C ALA A 256 -21.00 13.17 -3.15
N GLY A 257 -20.81 11.95 -2.63
CA GLY A 257 -21.76 10.85 -2.73
C GLY A 257 -21.79 10.24 -4.14
N ILE A 258 -22.68 9.24 -4.31
CA ILE A 258 -22.74 8.45 -5.56
C ILE A 258 -24.12 8.48 -6.21
N ARG A 259 -25.02 9.35 -5.76
CA ARG A 259 -26.38 9.43 -6.30
C ARG A 259 -26.36 9.73 -7.81
N GLY A 260 -27.01 8.85 -8.58
CA GLY A 260 -27.10 8.95 -10.03
C GLY A 260 -25.85 8.50 -10.79
N LEU A 261 -24.81 8.00 -10.12
CA LEU A 261 -23.69 7.35 -10.79
C LEU A 261 -24.16 6.04 -11.44
N LYS A 262 -23.77 5.83 -12.69
CA LYS A 262 -24.01 4.57 -13.41
C LYS A 262 -22.89 3.59 -13.11
N ILE A 263 -23.24 2.47 -12.51
CA ILE A 263 -22.30 1.40 -12.12
C ILE A 263 -22.65 0.13 -12.88
N ALA A 264 -21.66 -0.47 -13.55
CA ALA A 264 -21.79 -1.82 -14.09
C ALA A 264 -21.21 -2.81 -13.05
N TYR A 265 -21.99 -3.82 -12.70
CA TYR A 265 -21.58 -4.92 -11.83
C TYR A 265 -21.56 -6.24 -12.58
N SER A 266 -20.47 -6.96 -12.49
CA SER A 266 -20.33 -8.31 -13.01
C SER A 266 -19.71 -9.21 -11.92
N PRO A 267 -20.44 -10.19 -11.40
CA PRO A 267 -19.93 -11.07 -10.33
C PRO A 267 -18.75 -11.94 -10.79
N THR A 268 -18.75 -12.36 -12.06
CA THR A 268 -17.79 -13.35 -12.58
C THR A 268 -16.97 -12.86 -13.77
N LEU A 269 -17.18 -11.62 -14.24
CA LEU A 269 -16.63 -11.10 -15.50
C LEU A 269 -17.00 -11.97 -16.74
N GLY A 270 -17.92 -12.93 -16.57
CA GLY A 270 -18.34 -13.87 -17.59
C GLY A 270 -17.45 -15.12 -17.73
N TYR A 271 -16.38 -15.24 -16.93
CA TYR A 271 -15.45 -16.38 -17.02
C TYR A 271 -14.86 -16.86 -15.68
N ALA A 272 -14.92 -16.05 -14.61
CA ALA A 272 -14.34 -16.43 -13.34
C ALA A 272 -15.27 -17.35 -12.53
N ASP A 273 -14.70 -18.34 -11.87
CA ASP A 273 -15.36 -19.14 -10.85
C ASP A 273 -15.16 -18.44 -9.50
N VAL A 274 -16.24 -17.98 -8.88
CA VAL A 274 -16.23 -17.21 -7.64
C VAL A 274 -16.90 -18.02 -6.54
N ASP A 275 -16.27 -18.08 -5.38
CA ASP A 275 -16.83 -18.72 -4.19
C ASP A 275 -18.17 -18.08 -3.80
N ASP A 276 -19.18 -18.89 -3.51
CA ASP A 276 -20.56 -18.44 -3.21
C ASP A 276 -20.63 -17.46 -2.03
N GLU A 277 -19.76 -17.63 -1.01
CA GLU A 277 -19.71 -16.72 0.14
C GLU A 277 -19.15 -15.36 -0.27
N VAL A 278 -18.11 -15.34 -1.12
CA VAL A 278 -17.53 -14.11 -1.66
C VAL A 278 -18.54 -13.40 -2.55
N GLU A 279 -19.22 -14.11 -3.45
CA GLU A 279 -20.25 -13.54 -4.32
C GLU A 279 -21.35 -12.89 -3.49
N ARG A 280 -21.88 -13.57 -2.47
CA ARG A 280 -22.91 -13.05 -1.58
C ARG A 280 -22.48 -11.76 -0.86
N VAL A 281 -21.27 -11.72 -0.29
CA VAL A 281 -20.75 -10.54 0.44
C VAL A 281 -20.57 -9.36 -0.50
N VAL A 282 -20.08 -9.58 -1.72
CA VAL A 282 -19.93 -8.52 -2.72
C VAL A 282 -21.30 -8.03 -3.22
N GLU A 283 -22.29 -8.94 -3.41
CA GLU A 283 -23.65 -8.58 -3.76
C GLU A 283 -24.31 -7.69 -2.70
N GLU A 284 -24.10 -7.98 -1.41
CA GLU A 284 -24.56 -7.11 -0.30
C GLU A 284 -23.96 -5.71 -0.39
N ALA A 285 -22.68 -5.60 -0.74
CA ALA A 285 -22.02 -4.32 -0.94
C ALA A 285 -22.58 -3.57 -2.16
N VAL A 286 -22.88 -4.27 -3.27
CA VAL A 286 -23.50 -3.68 -4.46
C VAL A 286 -24.91 -3.17 -4.15
N ASN A 287 -25.73 -3.91 -3.40
CA ASN A 287 -27.04 -3.47 -2.94
C ASN A 287 -26.92 -2.18 -2.11
N LYS A 288 -25.85 -2.04 -1.32
CA LYS A 288 -25.59 -0.81 -0.57
C LYS A 288 -25.32 0.40 -1.48
N LEU A 289 -24.65 0.21 -2.63
CA LEU A 289 -24.46 1.27 -3.61
C LEU A 289 -25.81 1.70 -4.21
N GLU A 290 -26.75 0.78 -4.49
CA GLU A 290 -28.10 1.10 -4.94
C GLU A 290 -28.89 1.91 -3.89
N GLU A 291 -28.83 1.50 -2.61
CA GLU A 291 -29.44 2.22 -1.50
C GLU A 291 -28.91 3.67 -1.37
N LEU A 292 -27.63 3.88 -1.67
CA LEU A 292 -27.00 5.20 -1.69
C LEU A 292 -27.35 6.01 -2.93
N GLY A 293 -28.13 5.44 -3.87
CA GLY A 293 -28.71 6.13 -5.02
C GLY A 293 -27.91 5.98 -6.31
N ALA A 294 -26.98 5.02 -6.41
CA ALA A 294 -26.37 4.67 -7.68
C ALA A 294 -27.34 3.91 -8.59
N ASP A 295 -27.18 4.06 -9.91
CA ASP A 295 -27.87 3.29 -10.95
C ASP A 295 -27.00 2.07 -11.32
N VAL A 296 -27.27 0.92 -10.69
CA VAL A 296 -26.48 -0.29 -10.88
C VAL A 296 -27.11 -1.20 -11.94
N THR A 297 -26.33 -1.58 -12.93
CA THR A 297 -26.73 -2.53 -13.97
C THR A 297 -25.82 -3.77 -13.90
N ARG A 298 -26.46 -4.97 -13.80
CA ARG A 298 -25.72 -6.22 -13.89
C ARG A 298 -25.38 -6.52 -15.34
N LYS A 299 -24.09 -6.53 -15.65
CA LYS A 299 -23.62 -6.69 -17.03
C LYS A 299 -22.18 -7.18 -17.09
N ASP A 300 -21.98 -8.32 -17.74
CA ASP A 300 -20.63 -8.79 -18.05
C ASP A 300 -19.98 -7.90 -19.11
N PRO A 301 -18.68 -7.57 -18.93
CA PRO A 301 -17.96 -6.67 -19.85
C PRO A 301 -17.64 -7.34 -21.20
N GLY A 302 -17.89 -8.66 -21.36
CA GLY A 302 -17.60 -9.42 -22.57
C GLY A 302 -16.12 -9.78 -22.74
N PHE A 303 -15.39 -9.83 -21.63
CA PHE A 303 -14.01 -10.33 -21.64
C PHE A 303 -13.98 -11.84 -21.84
N THR A 304 -12.93 -12.32 -22.49
CA THR A 304 -12.52 -13.72 -22.41
C THR A 304 -11.47 -13.85 -21.33
N ASP A 305 -11.28 -15.07 -20.78
CA ASP A 305 -10.24 -15.32 -19.77
C ASP A 305 -8.87 -14.85 -20.29
N PRO A 306 -8.23 -13.88 -19.65
CA PRO A 306 -6.96 -13.29 -20.09
C PRO A 306 -5.76 -14.17 -19.73
N LEU A 307 -5.93 -15.33 -19.10
CA LEU A 307 -4.85 -16.14 -18.53
C LEU A 307 -3.75 -16.45 -19.53
N ALA A 308 -4.08 -16.77 -20.77
CA ALA A 308 -3.08 -17.08 -21.80
C ALA A 308 -2.22 -15.86 -22.18
N ALA A 309 -2.85 -14.69 -22.35
CA ALA A 309 -2.13 -13.44 -22.63
C ALA A 309 -1.32 -12.97 -21.43
N PHE A 310 -1.90 -13.05 -20.23
CA PHE A 310 -1.22 -12.71 -18.98
C PHE A 310 0.01 -13.59 -18.77
N SER A 311 -0.12 -14.91 -18.93
CA SER A 311 1.01 -15.84 -18.77
C SER A 311 2.16 -15.51 -19.71
N HIS A 312 1.86 -15.09 -20.95
CA HIS A 312 2.88 -14.70 -21.93
C HIS A 312 3.66 -13.43 -21.58
N LEU A 313 3.03 -12.52 -20.81
CA LEU A 313 3.64 -11.27 -20.38
C LEU A 313 4.32 -11.38 -19.00
N PHE A 314 3.91 -12.34 -18.19
CA PHE A 314 4.32 -12.46 -16.80
C PHE A 314 5.41 -13.52 -16.58
N TYR A 315 5.45 -14.57 -17.41
CA TYR A 315 6.40 -15.69 -17.37
C TYR A 315 7.26 -15.75 -18.64
#